data_59d257b3fce340f9a7f1c1fa55d09b22
#
_entry.id   59d257b3fce340f9a7f1c1fa55d09b22
#
_cell.length_a   1.000
_cell.length_b   1.000
_cell.length_c   1.000
_cell.angle_alpha   90.00
_cell.angle_beta   90.00
_cell.angle_gamma   90.00
#
_symmetry.space_group_name_H-M   'P 1'
#
loop_
_entity.id
_entity.type
_entity.pdbx_description
1 polymer ?
#
loop_
_entity_poly.entity_id
_entity_poly.type
_entity_poly.pdbx_seq_one_letter_code
_entity_poly.pdbx_strand_id
1 'polypeptide(L)'
;AFEDLFKKYDYKWQATWETNRGCPFKCTFCDWGSATASKLHKIEEERLYKEIDFFTKKKIDYINGADSNFGIVKRDLNLAQKLAENKRKFGYPKQFRTCYTKNSTEKVFELEKIFAGVGMSKGVSLSMQSLDDETLKNIKRDNIKMDFFKSLQKKYLEADLPTYTELILPLPGETYESFKKGIDTLFDCCQHTGIVVYNSTVAPNAEFGDKNYQQKYKIETVNTPLFQPHSEKHADEVPEYEPIVVGTYSMSKLEWRRTYKFAIFVQSFHVLGLLQVIAIILRHEYDITYSDFFESL
;
A
#
# COMPACT_ATOMS: atom_id res chain seq x y z
N ALA A 1 5.96 -32.94 0.34
CA ALA A 1 6.26 -32.57 1.74
C ALA A 1 5.05 -31.97 2.48
N PHE A 2 4.12 -31.24 1.79
CA PHE A 2 2.98 -30.62 2.44
C PHE A 2 1.69 -31.43 2.38
N GLU A 3 1.60 -32.49 1.56
CA GLU A 3 0.35 -33.24 1.38
C GLU A 3 -0.17 -33.91 2.68
N ASP A 4 0.75 -34.35 3.53
CA ASP A 4 0.41 -34.99 4.79
C ASP A 4 -0.16 -33.98 5.81
N LEU A 5 0.26 -32.71 5.76
CA LEU A 5 -0.28 -31.66 6.59
C LEU A 5 -1.74 -31.37 6.25
N PHE A 6 -2.09 -31.31 4.97
CA PHE A 6 -3.47 -31.12 4.52
C PHE A 6 -4.41 -32.27 4.90
N LYS A 7 -3.87 -33.50 5.09
CA LYS A 7 -4.63 -34.65 5.54
C LYS A 7 -4.78 -34.69 7.07
N LYS A 8 -3.75 -34.19 7.77
CA LYS A 8 -3.68 -34.31 9.25
C LYS A 8 -4.47 -33.23 9.96
N TYR A 9 -4.60 -32.02 9.34
CA TYR A 9 -5.18 -30.85 9.99
C TYR A 9 -6.32 -30.29 9.14
N ASP A 10 -7.49 -30.11 9.76
CA ASP A 10 -8.66 -29.46 9.16
C ASP A 10 -8.62 -27.94 9.45
N TYR A 11 -7.65 -27.27 8.84
CA TYR A 11 -7.49 -25.82 8.98
C TYR A 11 -7.99 -25.06 7.74
N LYS A 12 -8.33 -23.78 7.94
CA LYS A 12 -8.47 -22.83 6.84
C LYS A 12 -7.08 -22.46 6.36
N TRP A 13 -6.64 -23.06 5.26
CA TRP A 13 -5.31 -22.88 4.73
C TRP A 13 -5.16 -21.56 3.99
N GLN A 14 -4.02 -20.94 4.19
CA GLN A 14 -3.58 -19.74 3.46
C GLN A 14 -2.28 -20.06 2.72
N ALA A 15 -2.06 -19.36 1.62
CA ALA A 15 -0.84 -19.45 0.85
C ALA A 15 -0.20 -18.07 0.67
N THR A 16 1.12 -18.00 0.78
CA THR A 16 1.90 -16.88 0.25
C THR A 16 2.38 -17.29 -1.13
N TRP A 17 2.07 -16.47 -2.14
CA TRP A 17 2.33 -16.77 -3.54
C TRP A 17 3.09 -15.65 -4.21
N GLU A 18 4.20 -15.99 -4.86
CA GLU A 18 5.03 -15.06 -5.62
C GLU A 18 4.97 -15.42 -7.09
N THR A 19 4.56 -14.49 -7.95
CA THR A 19 4.53 -14.68 -9.40
C THR A 19 5.74 -14.06 -10.09
N ASN A 20 6.32 -13.04 -9.45
CA ASN A 20 7.57 -12.44 -9.86
C ASN A 20 8.31 -11.88 -8.64
N ARG A 21 9.62 -11.89 -8.68
CA ARG A 21 10.50 -11.39 -7.60
C ARG A 21 11.21 -10.12 -8.02
N GLY A 22 11.24 -9.14 -7.09
CA GLY A 22 11.94 -7.88 -7.25
C GLY A 22 11.06 -6.75 -7.71
N CYS A 23 11.65 -5.55 -7.76
CA CYS A 23 10.95 -4.31 -8.11
C CYS A 23 11.86 -3.48 -9.03
N PRO A 24 11.35 -2.97 -10.17
CA PRO A 24 12.17 -2.14 -11.06
C PRO A 24 12.34 -0.70 -10.58
N PHE A 25 11.61 -0.30 -9.54
CA PHE A 25 11.67 1.03 -8.97
C PHE A 25 12.80 1.16 -7.93
N LYS A 26 13.26 2.40 -7.71
CA LYS A 26 14.41 2.71 -6.86
C LYS A 26 14.06 3.56 -5.65
N CYS A 27 12.85 3.40 -5.12
CA CYS A 27 12.42 4.18 -3.95
C CYS A 27 13.37 3.93 -2.77
N THR A 28 13.92 5.00 -2.21
CA THR A 28 15.01 4.94 -1.23
C THR A 28 14.61 4.29 0.10
N PHE A 29 13.33 4.35 0.46
CA PHE A 29 12.77 3.78 1.70
C PHE A 29 12.44 2.29 1.59
N CYS A 30 12.52 1.70 0.39
CA CYS A 30 12.02 0.36 0.11
C CYS A 30 13.15 -0.58 -0.28
N ASP A 31 13.21 -1.76 0.30
CA ASP A 31 14.24 -2.77 0.04
C ASP A 31 13.92 -3.76 -1.09
N TRP A 32 12.68 -3.80 -1.58
CA TRP A 32 12.29 -4.73 -2.66
C TRP A 32 13.04 -4.53 -3.96
N GLY A 33 13.39 -3.28 -4.29
CA GLY A 33 14.21 -2.95 -5.45
C GLY A 33 15.70 -3.21 -5.18
N SER A 34 16.21 -2.87 -4.01
CA SER A 34 17.60 -3.01 -3.64
C SER A 34 18.03 -4.48 -3.60
N ALA A 35 17.21 -5.37 -3.03
CA ALA A 35 17.47 -6.81 -2.93
C ALA A 35 17.70 -7.51 -4.28
N THR A 36 17.18 -6.96 -5.38
CA THR A 36 17.30 -7.52 -6.73
C THR A 36 18.05 -6.61 -7.70
N ALA A 37 18.74 -5.58 -7.21
CA ALA A 37 19.37 -4.54 -8.02
C ALA A 37 18.41 -3.94 -9.08
N SER A 38 17.17 -3.69 -8.66
CA SER A 38 16.06 -3.19 -9.50
C SER A 38 15.72 -4.07 -10.69
N LYS A 39 16.00 -5.38 -10.62
CA LYS A 39 15.60 -6.37 -11.63
C LYS A 39 14.29 -7.05 -11.24
N LEU A 40 13.54 -7.46 -12.26
CA LEU A 40 12.32 -8.24 -12.11
C LEU A 40 12.56 -9.65 -12.65
N HIS A 41 12.48 -10.64 -11.76
CA HIS A 41 12.59 -12.06 -12.11
C HIS A 41 11.18 -12.67 -12.19
N LYS A 42 10.81 -13.09 -13.39
CA LYS A 42 9.48 -13.68 -13.66
C LYS A 42 9.52 -15.17 -13.45
N ILE A 43 8.51 -15.72 -12.78
CA ILE A 43 8.27 -17.15 -12.70
C ILE A 43 7.53 -17.60 -13.96
N GLU A 44 7.83 -18.80 -14.44
CA GLU A 44 7.22 -19.37 -15.65
C GLU A 44 5.70 -19.52 -15.52
N GLU A 45 4.97 -19.10 -16.56
CA GLU A 45 3.51 -19.02 -16.55
C GLU A 45 2.85 -20.38 -16.35
N GLU A 46 3.38 -21.43 -17.01
CA GLU A 46 2.86 -22.80 -16.84
C GLU A 46 2.97 -23.31 -15.39
N ARG A 47 4.07 -22.94 -14.70
CA ARG A 47 4.22 -23.26 -13.29
C ARG A 47 3.15 -22.57 -12.46
N LEU A 48 2.89 -21.30 -12.72
CA LEU A 48 1.88 -20.52 -11.99
C LEU A 48 0.47 -21.08 -12.18
N TYR A 49 0.12 -21.54 -13.37
CA TYR A 49 -1.16 -22.22 -13.60
C TYR A 49 -1.29 -23.50 -12.77
N LYS A 50 -0.24 -24.31 -12.71
CA LYS A 50 -0.23 -25.53 -11.87
C LYS A 50 -0.38 -25.18 -10.38
N GLU A 51 0.23 -24.09 -9.92
CA GLU A 51 0.11 -23.60 -8.55
C GLU A 51 -1.33 -23.12 -8.27
N ILE A 52 -1.98 -22.37 -9.18
CA ILE A 52 -3.38 -21.96 -9.05
C ILE A 52 -4.30 -23.19 -8.96
N ASP A 53 -4.10 -24.20 -9.80
CA ASP A 53 -4.88 -25.44 -9.76
C ASP A 53 -4.64 -26.22 -8.47
N PHE A 54 -3.41 -26.20 -7.94
CA PHE A 54 -3.09 -26.77 -6.63
C PHE A 54 -3.84 -26.05 -5.50
N PHE A 55 -3.82 -24.73 -5.47
CA PHE A 55 -4.57 -23.94 -4.48
C PHE A 55 -6.05 -24.24 -4.50
N THR A 56 -6.62 -24.35 -5.69
CA THR A 56 -8.02 -24.73 -5.89
C THR A 56 -8.31 -26.12 -5.36
N LYS A 57 -7.50 -27.11 -5.75
CA LYS A 57 -7.63 -28.51 -5.31
C LYS A 57 -7.52 -28.67 -3.79
N LYS A 58 -6.62 -27.89 -3.17
CA LYS A 58 -6.41 -27.92 -1.70
C LYS A 58 -7.37 -27.01 -0.94
N LYS A 59 -8.31 -26.36 -1.62
CA LYS A 59 -9.31 -25.45 -1.04
C LYS A 59 -8.66 -24.34 -0.20
N ILE A 60 -7.62 -23.70 -0.75
CA ILE A 60 -6.96 -22.56 -0.09
C ILE A 60 -7.96 -21.42 -0.01
N ASP A 61 -8.26 -20.93 1.19
CA ASP A 61 -9.20 -19.82 1.39
C ASP A 61 -8.61 -18.50 0.93
N TYR A 62 -7.37 -18.24 1.32
CA TYR A 62 -6.74 -16.94 1.12
C TYR A 62 -5.34 -17.09 0.52
N ILE A 63 -5.09 -16.32 -0.55
CA ILE A 63 -3.77 -16.19 -1.14
C ILE A 63 -3.24 -14.77 -0.88
N ASN A 64 -2.10 -14.67 -0.21
CA ASN A 64 -1.34 -13.44 -0.10
C ASN A 64 -0.29 -13.39 -1.21
N GLY A 65 -0.48 -12.52 -2.20
CA GLY A 65 0.49 -12.27 -3.27
C GLY A 65 1.69 -11.52 -2.71
N ALA A 66 2.86 -12.13 -2.80
CA ALA A 66 4.13 -11.58 -2.33
C ALA A 66 4.83 -10.73 -3.40
N ASP A 67 4.19 -10.47 -4.52
CA ASP A 67 4.71 -9.60 -5.56
C ASP A 67 4.76 -8.14 -5.09
N SER A 68 5.86 -7.46 -5.40
CA SER A 68 5.96 -6.01 -5.17
C SER A 68 5.09 -5.17 -6.10
N ASN A 69 4.72 -5.71 -7.27
CA ASN A 69 4.03 -4.97 -8.33
C ASN A 69 3.20 -5.93 -9.20
N PHE A 70 2.16 -6.55 -8.69
CA PHE A 70 1.25 -7.36 -9.50
C PHE A 70 0.54 -6.46 -10.53
N GLY A 71 0.41 -6.94 -11.76
CA GLY A 71 -0.10 -6.15 -12.88
C GLY A 71 0.99 -5.49 -13.73
N ILE A 72 2.27 -5.55 -13.32
CA ILE A 72 3.38 -5.03 -14.14
C ILE A 72 3.66 -5.92 -15.34
N VAL A 73 3.45 -7.22 -15.23
CA VAL A 73 3.68 -8.19 -16.30
C VAL A 73 2.39 -8.39 -17.10
N LYS A 74 2.50 -8.60 -18.44
CA LYS A 74 1.31 -8.77 -19.29
C LYS A 74 0.46 -9.99 -18.90
N ARG A 75 1.11 -11.10 -18.54
CA ARG A 75 0.46 -12.35 -18.16
C ARG A 75 -0.37 -12.27 -16.88
N ASP A 76 -0.20 -11.24 -16.06
CA ASP A 76 -0.92 -11.10 -14.79
C ASP A 76 -2.44 -11.05 -15.00
N LEU A 77 -2.90 -10.54 -16.17
CA LEU A 77 -4.30 -10.63 -16.57
C LEU A 77 -4.77 -12.08 -16.78
N ASN A 78 -3.93 -12.91 -17.40
CA ASN A 78 -4.25 -14.33 -17.61
C ASN A 78 -4.31 -15.08 -16.27
N LEU A 79 -3.40 -14.76 -15.34
CA LEU A 79 -3.42 -15.34 -13.98
C LEU A 79 -4.67 -14.93 -13.23
N ALA A 80 -5.08 -13.67 -13.33
CA ALA A 80 -6.31 -13.18 -12.69
C ALA A 80 -7.56 -13.88 -13.28
N GLN A 81 -7.63 -14.05 -14.59
CA GLN A 81 -8.70 -14.79 -15.26
C GLN A 81 -8.76 -16.23 -14.78
N LYS A 82 -7.62 -16.92 -14.72
CA LYS A 82 -7.54 -18.32 -14.25
C LYS A 82 -7.98 -18.45 -12.78
N LEU A 83 -7.54 -17.52 -11.89
CA LEU A 83 -8.00 -17.49 -10.51
C LEU A 83 -9.52 -17.29 -10.40
N ALA A 84 -10.06 -16.33 -11.17
CA ALA A 84 -11.49 -16.05 -11.20
C ALA A 84 -12.32 -17.22 -11.76
N GLU A 85 -11.86 -17.88 -12.81
CA GLU A 85 -12.49 -19.08 -13.38
C GLU A 85 -12.52 -20.23 -12.37
N ASN A 86 -11.39 -20.49 -11.70
CA ASN A 86 -11.31 -21.53 -10.69
C ASN A 86 -12.25 -21.24 -9.52
N LYS A 87 -12.34 -19.98 -9.08
CA LYS A 87 -13.28 -19.58 -8.04
C LYS A 87 -14.74 -19.79 -8.47
N ARG A 88 -15.12 -19.37 -9.68
CA ARG A 88 -16.50 -19.59 -10.19
C ARG A 88 -16.84 -21.07 -10.24
N LYS A 89 -15.92 -21.90 -10.69
CA LYS A 89 -16.16 -23.33 -10.90
C LYS A 89 -16.10 -24.17 -9.63
N PHE A 90 -15.17 -23.86 -8.74
CA PHE A 90 -14.83 -24.71 -7.59
C PHE A 90 -14.99 -24.00 -6.25
N GLY A 91 -15.27 -22.69 -6.21
CA GLY A 91 -15.38 -21.88 -5.01
C GLY A 91 -14.06 -21.47 -4.35
N TYR A 92 -12.92 -21.82 -4.95
CA TYR A 92 -11.57 -21.57 -4.40
C TYR A 92 -10.59 -21.10 -5.48
N PRO A 93 -9.57 -20.30 -5.08
CA PRO A 93 -9.40 -19.65 -3.78
C PRO A 93 -10.51 -18.63 -3.51
N LYS A 94 -10.84 -18.36 -2.23
CA LYS A 94 -11.90 -17.40 -1.91
C LYS A 94 -11.46 -15.95 -2.07
N GLN A 95 -10.22 -15.65 -1.70
CA GLN A 95 -9.67 -14.31 -1.73
C GLN A 95 -8.22 -14.32 -2.24
N PHE A 96 -7.86 -13.26 -2.94
CA PHE A 96 -6.49 -12.95 -3.35
C PHE A 96 -6.19 -11.49 -3.02
N ARG A 97 -5.15 -11.26 -2.25
CA ARG A 97 -4.64 -9.93 -1.93
C ARG A 97 -3.22 -9.81 -2.46
N THR A 98 -2.92 -8.71 -3.10
CA THR A 98 -1.58 -8.43 -3.65
C THR A 98 -1.28 -6.95 -3.63
N CYS A 99 0.00 -6.58 -3.71
CA CYS A 99 0.41 -5.22 -3.98
C CYS A 99 0.38 -4.98 -5.50
N TYR A 100 -0.50 -4.10 -5.96
CA TYR A 100 -0.53 -3.70 -7.36
C TYR A 100 0.66 -2.82 -7.73
N THR A 101 0.97 -2.78 -9.03
CA THR A 101 2.05 -1.91 -9.54
C THR A 101 1.78 -0.44 -9.20
N LYS A 102 2.83 0.26 -8.78
CA LYS A 102 2.76 1.61 -8.22
C LYS A 102 2.09 2.62 -9.13
N ASN A 103 2.50 2.69 -10.36
CA ASN A 103 1.89 3.59 -11.33
C ASN A 103 0.71 2.87 -11.98
N SER A 104 -0.40 2.78 -11.22
CA SER A 104 -1.62 2.12 -11.63
C SER A 104 -2.01 2.54 -13.06
N THR A 105 -2.32 1.54 -13.86
CA THR A 105 -2.65 1.68 -15.27
C THR A 105 -4.05 1.12 -15.52
N GLU A 106 -4.56 1.31 -16.73
CA GLU A 106 -5.76 0.62 -17.21
C GLU A 106 -5.73 -0.89 -16.93
N LYS A 107 -4.55 -1.51 -16.99
CA LYS A 107 -4.39 -2.93 -16.69
C LYS A 107 -4.75 -3.28 -15.24
N VAL A 108 -4.37 -2.44 -14.27
CA VAL A 108 -4.74 -2.68 -12.86
C VAL A 108 -6.25 -2.53 -12.68
N PHE A 109 -6.88 -1.60 -13.37
CA PHE A 109 -8.33 -1.47 -13.39
C PHE A 109 -9.01 -2.74 -13.93
N GLU A 110 -8.52 -3.30 -15.05
CA GLU A 110 -9.07 -4.54 -15.60
C GLU A 110 -8.84 -5.74 -14.66
N LEU A 111 -7.67 -5.84 -14.01
CA LEU A 111 -7.40 -6.85 -12.99
C LEU A 111 -8.41 -6.78 -11.85
N GLU A 112 -8.66 -5.58 -11.36
CA GLU A 112 -9.60 -5.35 -10.26
C GLU A 112 -11.04 -5.71 -10.65
N LYS A 113 -11.47 -5.36 -11.86
CA LYS A 113 -12.78 -5.79 -12.40
C LYS A 113 -12.94 -7.30 -12.42
N ILE A 114 -11.89 -8.02 -12.83
CA ILE A 114 -11.90 -9.49 -12.84
C ILE A 114 -12.10 -10.03 -11.43
N PHE A 115 -11.34 -9.52 -10.46
CA PHE A 115 -11.41 -9.98 -9.08
C PHE A 115 -12.69 -9.55 -8.38
N ALA A 116 -13.16 -8.33 -8.58
CA ALA A 116 -14.42 -7.84 -8.05
C ALA A 116 -15.62 -8.64 -8.57
N GLY A 117 -15.62 -8.97 -9.87
CA GLY A 117 -16.67 -9.78 -10.51
C GLY A 117 -16.83 -11.20 -9.97
N VAL A 118 -15.92 -11.65 -9.11
CA VAL A 118 -16.00 -12.93 -8.40
C VAL A 118 -15.90 -12.78 -6.87
N GLY A 119 -15.95 -11.55 -6.35
CA GLY A 119 -15.84 -11.27 -4.91
C GLY A 119 -14.48 -11.68 -4.32
N MET A 120 -13.39 -11.52 -5.08
CA MET A 120 -12.01 -11.75 -4.61
C MET A 120 -11.29 -10.46 -4.24
N SER A 121 -11.80 -9.32 -4.70
CA SER A 121 -11.19 -8.01 -4.50
C SER A 121 -11.29 -7.53 -3.05
N LYS A 122 -10.32 -6.71 -2.64
CA LYS A 122 -10.34 -5.89 -1.42
C LYS A 122 -10.08 -4.40 -1.73
N GLY A 123 -10.12 -4.01 -3.00
CA GLY A 123 -9.79 -2.67 -3.47
C GLY A 123 -8.36 -2.52 -3.94
N VAL A 124 -8.11 -1.42 -4.61
CA VAL A 124 -6.83 -1.11 -5.26
C VAL A 124 -6.06 -0.04 -4.48
N SER A 125 -4.80 -0.34 -4.20
CA SER A 125 -3.87 0.67 -3.69
C SER A 125 -3.38 1.57 -4.82
N LEU A 126 -3.65 2.86 -4.68
CA LEU A 126 -3.13 3.93 -5.54
C LEU A 126 -2.11 4.75 -4.75
N SER A 127 -1.05 4.09 -4.27
CA SER A 127 -0.10 4.63 -3.29
C SER A 127 0.72 5.79 -3.83
N MET A 128 0.57 6.96 -3.23
CA MET A 128 1.32 8.19 -3.56
C MET A 128 2.59 8.36 -2.73
N GLN A 129 2.57 7.91 -1.47
CA GLN A 129 3.62 8.05 -0.44
C GLN A 129 3.84 9.50 0.02
N SER A 130 3.97 10.46 -0.89
CA SER A 130 3.93 11.91 -0.74
C SER A 130 3.38 12.54 -2.02
N LEU A 131 2.92 13.77 -1.94
CA LEU A 131 2.51 14.59 -3.11
C LEU A 131 3.44 15.79 -3.31
N ASP A 132 4.45 15.94 -2.48
CA ASP A 132 5.43 17.03 -2.57
C ASP A 132 6.57 16.66 -3.53
N ASP A 133 6.85 17.52 -4.51
CA ASP A 133 7.83 17.27 -5.57
C ASP A 133 9.27 17.14 -5.04
N GLU A 134 9.64 17.93 -4.03
CA GLU A 134 10.97 17.83 -3.41
C GLU A 134 11.13 16.51 -2.67
N THR A 135 10.12 16.12 -1.92
CA THR A 135 10.06 14.83 -1.23
C THR A 135 10.17 13.68 -2.22
N LEU A 136 9.36 13.68 -3.28
CA LEU A 136 9.38 12.64 -4.31
C LEU A 136 10.76 12.52 -4.97
N LYS A 137 11.42 13.65 -5.28
CA LYS A 137 12.78 13.67 -5.80
C LYS A 137 13.78 13.07 -4.81
N ASN A 138 13.70 13.42 -3.54
CA ASN A 138 14.61 12.93 -2.50
C ASN A 138 14.48 11.43 -2.25
N ILE A 139 13.26 10.88 -2.36
CA ILE A 139 13.02 9.46 -2.21
C ILE A 139 13.08 8.67 -3.54
N LYS A 140 13.48 9.31 -4.63
CA LYS A 140 13.60 8.71 -5.99
C LYS A 140 12.31 8.02 -6.44
N ARG A 141 11.19 8.71 -6.26
CA ARG A 141 9.88 8.19 -6.63
C ARG A 141 9.19 9.09 -7.65
N ASP A 142 8.73 8.50 -8.73
CA ASP A 142 7.83 9.13 -9.68
C ASP A 142 6.39 8.67 -9.41
N ASN A 143 5.50 9.61 -9.18
CA ASN A 143 4.07 9.35 -9.07
C ASN A 143 3.37 9.52 -10.42
N ILE A 144 2.19 8.94 -10.55
CA ILE A 144 1.29 9.28 -11.65
C ILE A 144 0.89 10.76 -11.55
N LYS A 145 0.66 11.39 -12.70
CA LYS A 145 0.21 12.79 -12.75
C LYS A 145 -1.17 12.92 -12.10
N MET A 146 -1.40 14.02 -11.39
CA MET A 146 -2.64 14.24 -10.64
C MET A 146 -3.89 14.26 -11.54
N ASP A 147 -3.82 14.80 -12.75
CA ASP A 147 -4.95 14.74 -13.69
C ASP A 147 -5.32 13.31 -14.06
N PHE A 148 -4.31 12.46 -14.27
CA PHE A 148 -4.53 11.05 -14.54
C PHE A 148 -5.06 10.32 -13.29
N PHE A 149 -4.54 10.62 -12.11
CA PHE A 149 -5.05 10.09 -10.84
C PHE A 149 -6.54 10.42 -10.66
N LYS A 150 -6.93 11.69 -10.88
CA LYS A 150 -8.31 12.15 -10.80
C LYS A 150 -9.23 11.42 -11.80
N SER A 151 -8.77 11.25 -13.04
CA SER A 151 -9.53 10.50 -14.06
C SER A 151 -9.69 9.03 -13.69
N LEU A 152 -8.65 8.43 -13.11
CA LEU A 152 -8.64 7.05 -12.66
C LEU A 152 -9.58 6.85 -11.46
N GLN A 153 -9.56 7.76 -10.49
CA GLN A 153 -10.49 7.75 -9.35
C GLN A 153 -11.96 7.79 -9.80
N LYS A 154 -12.28 8.69 -10.73
CA LYS A 154 -13.63 8.75 -11.31
C LYS A 154 -14.04 7.40 -11.94
N LYS A 155 -13.13 6.78 -12.67
CA LYS A 155 -13.35 5.47 -13.30
C LYS A 155 -13.61 4.35 -12.30
N TYR A 156 -12.87 4.34 -11.18
CA TYR A 156 -13.08 3.38 -10.10
C TYR A 156 -14.42 3.62 -9.38
N LEU A 157 -14.79 4.88 -9.12
CA LEU A 157 -16.08 5.24 -8.54
C LEU A 157 -17.26 4.82 -9.42
N GLU A 158 -17.21 5.11 -10.71
CA GLU A 158 -18.25 4.71 -11.69
C GLU A 158 -18.41 3.18 -11.79
N ALA A 159 -17.36 2.43 -11.51
CA ALA A 159 -17.37 0.98 -11.51
C ALA A 159 -17.69 0.35 -10.13
N ASP A 160 -17.96 1.15 -9.11
CA ASP A 160 -18.16 0.72 -7.71
C ASP A 160 -16.97 -0.13 -7.18
N LEU A 161 -15.76 0.26 -7.55
CA LEU A 161 -14.52 -0.40 -7.14
C LEU A 161 -13.79 0.45 -6.09
N PRO A 162 -13.59 -0.05 -4.87
CA PRO A 162 -12.94 0.71 -3.82
C PRO A 162 -11.45 0.92 -4.10
N THR A 163 -10.98 2.14 -3.82
CA THR A 163 -9.55 2.49 -3.86
C THR A 163 -9.08 2.96 -2.50
N TYR A 164 -7.79 2.84 -2.26
CA TYR A 164 -7.13 3.46 -1.13
C TYR A 164 -5.77 4.00 -1.54
N THR A 165 -5.29 5.00 -0.82
CA THR A 165 -3.94 5.53 -1.00
C THR A 165 -3.13 5.41 0.28
N GLU A 166 -1.83 5.33 0.11
CA GLU A 166 -0.87 5.21 1.20
C GLU A 166 0.09 6.39 1.16
N LEU A 167 0.30 6.99 2.32
CA LEU A 167 1.29 8.04 2.56
C LEU A 167 2.30 7.56 3.59
N ILE A 168 3.52 8.08 3.52
CA ILE A 168 4.59 7.77 4.49
C ILE A 168 5.05 9.06 5.14
N LEU A 169 5.16 9.06 6.48
CA LEU A 169 5.54 10.22 7.26
C LEU A 169 6.55 9.86 8.36
N PRO A 170 7.63 10.66 8.56
CA PRO A 170 8.11 11.72 7.70
C PRO A 170 9.01 11.17 6.58
N LEU A 171 9.03 11.88 5.47
CA LEU A 171 9.98 11.64 4.37
C LEU A 171 10.88 12.89 4.20
N PRO A 172 12.13 12.75 3.71
CA PRO A 172 13.02 13.88 3.47
C PRO A 172 12.45 14.85 2.42
N GLY A 173 12.25 16.11 2.80
CA GLY A 173 11.59 17.13 1.97
C GLY A 173 10.17 17.46 2.45
N GLU A 174 9.48 16.51 3.04
CA GLU A 174 8.12 16.70 3.56
C GLU A 174 8.12 17.70 4.71
N THR A 175 7.11 18.58 4.71
CA THR A 175 6.83 19.54 5.77
C THR A 175 5.39 19.36 6.24
N TYR A 176 5.02 20.00 7.34
CA TYR A 176 3.63 20.03 7.79
C TYR A 176 2.70 20.62 6.72
N GLU A 177 3.11 21.72 6.10
CA GLU A 177 2.29 22.41 5.11
C GLU A 177 2.19 21.64 3.78
N SER A 178 3.29 21.01 3.31
CA SER A 178 3.22 20.17 2.11
C SER A 178 2.33 18.94 2.32
N PHE A 179 2.39 18.34 3.50
CA PHE A 179 1.53 17.21 3.85
C PHE A 179 0.05 17.60 3.88
N LYS A 180 -0.30 18.73 4.51
CA LYS A 180 -1.68 19.27 4.50
C LYS A 180 -2.19 19.48 3.08
N LYS A 181 -1.40 20.16 2.26
CA LYS A 181 -1.73 20.39 0.85
C LYS A 181 -1.92 19.08 0.08
N GLY A 182 -1.10 18.08 0.39
CA GLY A 182 -1.25 16.73 -0.17
C GLY A 182 -2.60 16.10 0.17
N ILE A 183 -3.04 16.20 1.42
CA ILE A 183 -4.36 15.71 1.88
C ILE A 183 -5.49 16.44 1.13
N ASP A 184 -5.45 17.77 1.04
CA ASP A 184 -6.45 18.55 0.29
C ASP A 184 -6.52 18.09 -1.17
N THR A 185 -5.36 17.92 -1.81
CA THR A 185 -5.27 17.46 -3.19
C THR A 185 -5.88 16.07 -3.40
N LEU A 186 -5.66 15.13 -2.47
CA LEU A 186 -6.25 13.79 -2.54
C LEU A 186 -7.78 13.86 -2.43
N PHE A 187 -8.31 14.64 -1.50
CA PHE A 187 -9.75 14.78 -1.33
C PHE A 187 -10.41 15.54 -2.50
N ASP A 188 -9.78 16.56 -3.05
CA ASP A 188 -10.22 17.26 -4.27
C ASP A 188 -10.20 16.34 -5.52
N CYS A 189 -9.43 15.25 -5.46
CA CYS A 189 -9.46 14.16 -6.45
C CYS A 189 -10.44 13.02 -6.10
N CYS A 190 -11.35 13.24 -5.15
CA CYS A 190 -12.35 12.27 -4.70
C CYS A 190 -11.78 11.02 -3.99
N GLN A 191 -10.57 11.09 -3.43
CA GLN A 191 -10.02 10.02 -2.60
C GLN A 191 -10.54 10.16 -1.17
N HIS A 192 -11.84 10.00 -0.96
CA HIS A 192 -12.49 10.15 0.35
C HIS A 192 -12.43 8.89 1.22
N THR A 193 -12.13 7.76 0.62
CA THR A 193 -12.01 6.47 1.30
C THR A 193 -10.57 6.01 1.35
N GLY A 194 -10.17 5.30 2.43
CA GLY A 194 -8.93 4.56 2.47
C GLY A 194 -7.66 5.41 2.29
N ILE A 195 -7.45 6.46 3.09
CA ILE A 195 -6.13 7.08 3.25
C ILE A 195 -5.45 6.45 4.46
N VAL A 196 -4.30 5.81 4.24
CA VAL A 196 -3.48 5.22 5.30
C VAL A 196 -2.17 5.96 5.38
N VAL A 197 -1.80 6.43 6.56
CA VAL A 197 -0.53 7.12 6.80
C VAL A 197 0.36 6.22 7.66
N TYR A 198 1.46 5.77 7.07
CA TYR A 198 2.44 4.94 7.73
C TYR A 198 3.57 5.77 8.33
N ASN A 199 4.10 5.35 9.47
CA ASN A 199 5.40 5.83 9.91
C ASN A 199 6.48 5.34 8.95
N SER A 200 7.40 6.24 8.60
CA SER A 200 8.60 5.86 7.87
C SER A 200 9.50 5.03 8.79
N THR A 201 9.89 3.85 8.32
CA THR A 201 10.85 2.97 9.01
C THR A 201 12.13 2.86 8.21
N VAL A 202 13.24 2.58 8.88
CA VAL A 202 14.53 2.41 8.24
C VAL A 202 14.78 0.93 7.97
N ALA A 203 14.49 0.49 6.75
CA ALA A 203 14.86 -0.84 6.29
C ALA A 203 16.39 -0.91 6.08
N PRO A 204 17.11 -1.82 6.73
CA PRO A 204 18.59 -1.83 6.70
C PRO A 204 19.20 -2.07 5.31
N ASN A 205 18.48 -2.74 4.44
CA ASN A 205 18.90 -3.03 3.06
C ASN A 205 18.44 -2.00 2.02
N ALA A 206 17.63 -1.01 2.45
CA ALA A 206 17.22 0.11 1.60
C ALA A 206 18.26 1.24 1.65
N GLU A 207 18.18 2.19 0.72
CA GLU A 207 19.04 3.38 0.73
C GLU A 207 18.85 4.22 2.01
N PHE A 208 17.67 4.18 2.62
CA PHE A 208 17.40 4.76 3.95
C PHE A 208 18.30 4.18 5.03
N GLY A 209 18.78 2.93 4.90
CA GLY A 209 19.73 2.29 5.80
C GLY A 209 21.16 2.79 5.66
N ASP A 210 21.50 3.48 4.54
CA ASP A 210 22.84 4.01 4.29
C ASP A 210 23.10 5.24 5.20
N LYS A 211 24.26 5.22 5.89
CA LYS A 211 24.65 6.29 6.83
C LYS A 211 24.86 7.63 6.14
N ASN A 212 25.36 7.67 4.90
CA ASN A 212 25.53 8.91 4.17
C ASN A 212 24.19 9.51 3.77
N TYR A 213 23.23 8.66 3.39
CA TYR A 213 21.87 9.08 3.14
C TYR A 213 21.22 9.68 4.40
N GLN A 214 21.34 9.00 5.53
CA GLN A 214 20.80 9.48 6.82
C GLN A 214 21.46 10.80 7.25
N GLN A 215 22.76 10.94 7.10
CA GLN A 215 23.48 12.20 7.39
C GLN A 215 23.05 13.32 6.46
N LYS A 216 22.95 13.07 5.15
CA LYS A 216 22.52 14.05 4.14
C LYS A 216 21.16 14.64 4.47
N TYR A 217 20.21 13.80 4.86
CA TYR A 217 18.83 14.21 5.11
C TYR A 217 18.51 14.40 6.59
N LYS A 218 19.53 14.33 7.47
CA LYS A 218 19.40 14.47 8.93
C LYS A 218 18.27 13.59 9.49
N ILE A 219 18.25 12.33 9.09
CA ILE A 219 17.23 11.37 9.52
C ILE A 219 17.44 11.06 10.99
N GLU A 220 16.47 11.39 11.82
CA GLU A 220 16.41 11.05 13.23
C GLU A 220 15.47 9.87 13.46
N THR A 221 15.93 8.87 14.22
CA THR A 221 15.14 7.66 14.49
C THR A 221 14.97 7.40 15.97
N VAL A 222 13.90 6.66 16.28
CA VAL A 222 13.66 6.08 17.61
C VAL A 222 13.34 4.61 17.41
N ASN A 223 14.00 3.75 18.19
CA ASN A 223 13.66 2.33 18.20
C ASN A 223 12.36 2.09 18.95
N THR A 224 11.41 1.46 18.29
CA THR A 224 10.14 1.04 18.88
C THR A 224 10.02 -0.48 18.85
N PRO A 225 9.35 -1.10 19.83
CA PRO A 225 9.05 -2.51 19.75
C PRO A 225 8.26 -2.80 18.47
N LEU A 226 8.63 -3.83 17.74
CA LEU A 226 7.89 -4.29 16.57
C LEU A 226 6.53 -4.80 17.03
N PHE A 227 5.48 -4.16 16.53
CA PHE A 227 4.12 -4.54 16.85
C PHE A 227 3.52 -5.40 15.73
N GLN A 228 3.26 -6.64 16.05
CA GLN A 228 2.57 -7.57 15.15
C GLN A 228 1.12 -7.76 15.64
N PRO A 229 0.15 -7.04 15.06
CA PRO A 229 -1.24 -7.02 15.58
C PRO A 229 -1.96 -8.36 15.49
N HIS A 230 -1.42 -9.32 14.75
CA HIS A 230 -2.05 -10.62 14.48
C HIS A 230 -1.32 -11.80 15.13
N SER A 231 -0.28 -11.56 15.92
CA SER A 231 0.39 -12.60 16.70
C SER A 231 0.11 -12.45 18.19
N GLU A 232 -0.12 -13.56 18.86
CA GLU A 232 -0.15 -13.59 20.32
C GLU A 232 1.26 -13.31 20.85
N LYS A 233 1.35 -12.46 21.88
CA LYS A 233 2.62 -12.24 22.57
C LYS A 233 2.88 -13.43 23.48
N HIS A 234 3.95 -14.17 23.23
CA HIS A 234 4.43 -15.19 24.14
C HIS A 234 5.45 -14.61 25.12
N ALA A 235 5.40 -15.04 26.37
CA ALA A 235 6.28 -14.51 27.44
C ALA A 235 7.78 -14.74 27.16
N ASP A 236 8.10 -15.72 26.30
CA ASP A 236 9.46 -16.13 25.96
C ASP A 236 9.94 -15.55 24.61
N GLU A 237 9.17 -14.62 23.99
CA GLU A 237 9.59 -14.00 22.75
C GLU A 237 10.77 -13.07 22.95
N VAL A 238 11.77 -13.19 22.08
CA VAL A 238 12.85 -12.22 21.98
C VAL A 238 12.26 -10.91 21.45
N PRO A 239 12.35 -9.79 22.17
CA PRO A 239 11.78 -8.53 21.72
C PRO A 239 12.49 -8.03 20.47
N GLU A 240 11.73 -7.80 19.42
CA GLU A 240 12.20 -7.19 18.18
C GLU A 240 11.88 -5.69 18.18
N TYR A 241 12.77 -4.90 17.59
CA TYR A 241 12.63 -3.46 17.49
C TYR A 241 12.83 -3.01 16.04
N GLU A 242 12.10 -1.95 15.69
CA GLU A 242 12.29 -1.27 14.41
C GLU A 242 12.62 0.22 14.62
N PRO A 243 13.55 0.78 13.83
CA PRO A 243 13.84 2.20 13.86
C PRO A 243 12.80 2.97 13.05
N ILE A 244 11.90 3.68 13.72
CA ILE A 244 10.98 4.61 13.07
C ILE A 244 11.64 5.98 12.93
N VAL A 245 11.40 6.65 11.80
CA VAL A 245 11.86 8.01 11.56
C VAL A 245 10.94 8.99 12.30
N VAL A 246 11.52 9.90 13.07
CA VAL A 246 10.81 10.90 13.85
C VAL A 246 11.20 12.34 13.49
N GLY A 247 12.16 12.50 12.59
CA GLY A 247 12.61 13.79 12.10
C GLY A 247 13.50 13.67 10.87
N THR A 248 13.55 14.75 10.08
CA THR A 248 14.40 14.94 8.91
C THR A 248 14.90 16.40 8.87
N TYR A 249 15.73 16.77 7.88
CA TYR A 249 16.13 18.16 7.73
C TYR A 249 14.96 19.14 7.49
N SER A 250 13.85 18.65 6.93
CA SER A 250 12.66 19.45 6.58
C SER A 250 11.52 19.37 7.60
N MET A 251 11.57 18.41 8.52
CA MET A 251 10.55 18.20 9.53
C MET A 251 11.20 17.85 10.86
N SER A 252 11.11 18.75 11.83
CA SER A 252 11.57 18.49 13.20
C SER A 252 10.70 17.44 13.89
N LYS A 253 11.20 16.83 14.97
CA LYS A 253 10.43 15.87 15.78
C LYS A 253 9.13 16.46 16.32
N LEU A 254 9.10 17.76 16.62
CA LEU A 254 7.88 18.44 17.08
C LEU A 254 6.86 18.56 15.94
N GLU A 255 7.31 18.95 14.75
CA GLU A 255 6.46 19.03 13.56
C GLU A 255 5.97 17.66 13.12
N TRP A 256 6.83 16.62 13.16
CA TRP A 256 6.40 15.25 12.94
C TRP A 256 5.25 14.84 13.87
N ARG A 257 5.34 15.13 15.15
CA ARG A 257 4.25 14.86 16.10
C ARG A 257 2.97 15.61 15.76
N ARG A 258 3.08 16.87 15.35
CA ARG A 258 1.94 17.70 14.91
C ARG A 258 1.31 17.09 13.65
N THR A 259 2.13 16.80 12.66
CA THR A 259 1.68 16.23 11.38
C THR A 259 1.03 14.86 11.58
N TYR A 260 1.60 14.04 12.45
CA TYR A 260 1.05 12.71 12.73
C TYR A 260 -0.29 12.79 13.47
N LYS A 261 -0.45 13.73 14.40
CA LYS A 261 -1.75 14.00 15.03
C LYS A 261 -2.78 14.42 13.99
N PHE A 262 -2.43 15.36 13.12
CA PHE A 262 -3.31 15.79 12.02
C PHE A 262 -3.69 14.60 11.12
N ALA A 263 -2.75 13.75 10.75
CA ALA A 263 -3.02 12.55 9.97
C ALA A 263 -4.00 11.59 10.67
N ILE A 264 -3.89 11.41 12.00
CA ILE A 264 -4.83 10.62 12.80
C ILE A 264 -6.22 11.26 12.78
N PHE A 265 -6.34 12.58 12.93
CA PHE A 265 -7.62 13.28 12.83
C PHE A 265 -8.28 13.08 11.47
N VAL A 266 -7.53 13.24 10.39
CA VAL A 266 -8.02 13.01 9.03
C VAL A 266 -8.52 11.58 8.87
N GLN A 267 -7.74 10.58 9.29
CA GLN A 267 -8.13 9.18 9.19
C GLN A 267 -9.37 8.87 10.04
N SER A 268 -9.41 9.37 11.28
CA SER A 268 -10.51 9.09 12.20
C SER A 268 -11.81 9.81 11.83
N PHE A 269 -11.75 11.07 11.44
CA PHE A 269 -12.94 11.87 11.24
C PHE A 269 -13.42 11.90 9.78
N HIS A 270 -12.50 11.90 8.83
CA HIS A 270 -12.87 11.88 7.40
C HIS A 270 -12.99 10.46 6.85
N VAL A 271 -11.91 9.69 6.91
CA VAL A 271 -11.85 8.37 6.26
C VAL A 271 -12.83 7.36 6.89
N LEU A 272 -13.03 7.41 8.21
CA LEU A 272 -14.04 6.61 8.90
C LEU A 272 -15.46 7.18 8.79
N GLY A 273 -15.63 8.31 8.10
CA GLY A 273 -16.95 8.87 7.77
C GLY A 273 -17.62 9.73 8.84
N LEU A 274 -17.00 9.94 10.01
CA LEU A 274 -17.63 10.67 11.12
C LEU A 274 -17.96 12.13 10.77
N LEU A 275 -17.05 12.85 10.12
CA LEU A 275 -17.23 14.25 9.70
C LEU A 275 -17.05 14.44 8.18
N GLN A 276 -16.99 13.36 7.42
CA GLN A 276 -16.72 13.40 5.98
C GLN A 276 -17.72 14.27 5.21
N VAL A 277 -19.01 14.06 5.45
CA VAL A 277 -20.07 14.82 4.76
C VAL A 277 -19.99 16.30 5.09
N ILE A 278 -19.71 16.64 6.34
CA ILE A 278 -19.56 18.03 6.78
C ILE A 278 -18.37 18.67 6.09
N ALA A 279 -17.21 17.98 6.08
CA ALA A 279 -15.99 18.46 5.43
C ALA A 279 -16.19 18.70 3.92
N ILE A 280 -16.92 17.80 3.24
CA ILE A 280 -17.25 17.94 1.82
C ILE A 280 -18.15 19.15 1.58
N ILE A 281 -19.19 19.35 2.39
CA ILE A 281 -20.08 20.51 2.29
C ILE A 281 -19.30 21.81 2.51
N LEU A 282 -18.47 21.89 3.56
CA LEU A 282 -17.66 23.06 3.84
C LEU A 282 -16.70 23.38 2.69
N ARG A 283 -16.10 22.37 2.08
CA ARG A 283 -15.23 22.54 0.91
C ARG A 283 -15.98 23.10 -0.30
N HIS A 284 -17.15 22.55 -0.63
CA HIS A 284 -17.86 22.88 -1.87
C HIS A 284 -18.73 24.14 -1.76
N GLU A 285 -19.34 24.37 -0.61
CA GLU A 285 -20.27 25.50 -0.42
C GLU A 285 -19.61 26.76 0.16
N TYR A 286 -18.51 26.59 0.93
CA TYR A 286 -17.87 27.67 1.67
C TYR A 286 -16.40 27.86 1.32
N ASP A 287 -15.85 27.08 0.41
CA ASP A 287 -14.43 27.08 0.00
C ASP A 287 -13.44 26.93 1.16
N ILE A 288 -13.85 26.27 2.24
CA ILE A 288 -12.98 25.92 3.37
C ILE A 288 -12.20 24.65 2.99
N THR A 289 -10.88 24.68 3.07
CA THR A 289 -10.07 23.51 2.77
C THR A 289 -10.32 22.39 3.78
N TYR A 290 -10.13 21.13 3.37
CA TYR A 290 -10.25 20.00 4.31
C TYR A 290 -9.22 20.14 5.43
N SER A 291 -8.01 20.56 5.09
CA SER A 291 -6.93 20.72 6.07
C SER A 291 -7.24 21.82 7.10
N ASP A 292 -7.78 22.96 6.69
CA ASP A 292 -8.17 24.04 7.63
C ASP A 292 -9.30 23.58 8.55
N PHE A 293 -10.28 22.86 8.01
CA PHE A 293 -11.36 22.29 8.83
C PHE A 293 -10.81 21.33 9.89
N PHE A 294 -9.99 20.36 9.52
CA PHE A 294 -9.44 19.38 10.46
C PHE A 294 -8.38 19.98 11.41
N GLU A 295 -7.72 21.07 11.03
CA GLU A 295 -6.82 21.79 11.93
C GLU A 295 -7.57 22.61 12.98
N SER A 296 -8.81 23.01 12.72
CA SER A 296 -9.66 23.75 13.64
C SER A 296 -10.28 22.89 14.75
N LEU A 297 -10.25 21.57 14.62
CA LEU A 297 -10.75 20.61 15.61
C LEU A 297 -9.72 20.31 16.69
#